data_b8141be7a429b7ed4b489de26fc7470f
#
_entry.id   b8141be7a429b7ed4b489de26fc7470f
#
_cell.length_a   1.000
_cell.length_b   1.000
_cell.length_c   1.000
_cell.angle_alpha   90.00
_cell.angle_beta   90.00
_cell.angle_gamma   90.00
#
_symmetry.space_group_name_H-M   'P 1'
#
loop_
_entity.id
_entity.type
_entity.pdbx_description
1 polymer ?
#
loop_
_entity_poly.entity_id
_entity_poly.type
_entity_poly.pdbx_seq_one_letter_code
_entity_poly.pdbx_strand_id
1 'polypeptide(L)'
;MIIVDELYEKFNGDSLLEAIDFEKNNNILIIQSLSKTAGLAGLRIGFTFGNKNVINYINKVTGPYDVNSFAITAALAALKDQSYIDNYVLEVKKAREWILDKFKSTKIRTHFSGGNYFLIWPKKDPKILIQQMREKGILIRSMENKKDIGKSIRVSIGTKEQMIFFWDNYKVLDLSLIHI
;
A
#
# COMPACT_ATOMS: atom_id res chain seq x y z
N MET A 1 11.93 11.99 -19.35
CA MET A 1 12.08 11.60 -17.94
C MET A 1 11.01 10.57 -17.60
N ILE A 2 11.40 9.44 -17.06
CA ILE A 2 10.51 8.39 -16.56
C ILE A 2 10.67 8.34 -15.04
N ILE A 3 9.57 8.34 -14.32
CA ILE A 3 9.56 8.19 -12.86
C ILE A 3 8.88 6.85 -12.54
N VAL A 4 9.59 5.96 -11.87
CA VAL A 4 9.09 4.66 -11.43
C VAL A 4 8.78 4.75 -9.95
N ASP A 5 7.50 4.60 -9.61
CA ASP A 5 7.02 4.62 -8.23
C ASP A 5 7.06 3.20 -7.66
N GLU A 6 8.04 2.94 -6.80
CA GLU A 6 8.27 1.67 -6.13
C GLU A 6 7.83 1.69 -4.65
N LEU A 7 6.81 2.45 -4.29
CA LEU A 7 6.32 2.53 -2.90
C LEU A 7 5.84 1.18 -2.34
N TYR A 8 5.53 0.22 -3.20
CA TYR A 8 5.00 -1.10 -2.83
C TYR A 8 5.90 -2.26 -3.26
N GLU A 9 7.13 -2.00 -3.69
CA GLU A 9 8.03 -3.00 -4.27
C GLU A 9 8.27 -4.20 -3.34
N LYS A 10 8.44 -4.00 -2.04
CA LYS A 10 8.62 -5.08 -1.06
C LYS A 10 7.45 -6.05 -1.00
N PHE A 11 6.22 -5.55 -1.19
CA PHE A 11 5.02 -6.38 -1.20
C PHE A 11 4.81 -7.09 -2.55
N ASN A 12 5.26 -6.50 -3.65
CA ASN A 12 5.15 -7.05 -4.99
C ASN A 12 6.32 -7.99 -5.33
N GLY A 13 7.51 -7.67 -4.86
CA GLY A 13 8.73 -8.44 -5.11
C GLY A 13 9.49 -7.99 -6.36
N ASP A 14 9.06 -6.89 -7.01
CA ASP A 14 9.68 -6.38 -8.23
C ASP A 14 10.30 -5.02 -7.96
N SER A 15 11.61 -4.89 -8.09
CA SER A 15 12.34 -3.61 -8.05
C SER A 15 13.26 -3.50 -9.26
N LEU A 16 13.28 -2.34 -9.89
CA LEU A 16 14.24 -2.01 -10.93
C LEU A 16 15.57 -1.56 -10.35
N LEU A 17 15.63 -1.20 -9.06
CA LEU A 17 16.81 -0.59 -8.46
C LEU A 17 18.06 -1.47 -8.55
N GLU A 18 17.90 -2.79 -8.43
CA GLU A 18 19.01 -3.74 -8.51
C GLU A 18 19.42 -4.07 -9.96
N ALA A 19 18.52 -3.84 -10.91
CA ALA A 19 18.73 -4.21 -12.33
C ALA A 19 19.13 -3.05 -13.22
N ILE A 20 18.95 -1.79 -12.75
CA ILE A 20 19.15 -0.61 -13.59
C ILE A 20 20.59 -0.09 -13.53
N ASP A 21 21.14 0.21 -14.70
CA ASP A 21 22.37 1.00 -14.86
C ASP A 21 21.99 2.46 -15.14
N PHE A 22 22.08 3.31 -14.13
CA PHE A 22 21.71 4.73 -14.23
C PHE A 22 22.62 5.55 -15.16
N GLU A 23 23.82 5.09 -15.47
CA GLU A 23 24.70 5.77 -16.44
C GLU A 23 24.17 5.56 -17.87
N LYS A 24 23.64 4.38 -18.18
CA LYS A 24 23.00 4.09 -19.47
C LYS A 24 21.56 4.59 -19.54
N ASN A 25 20.86 4.66 -18.41
CA ASN A 25 19.46 5.02 -18.30
C ASN A 25 19.28 6.33 -17.51
N ASN A 26 19.94 7.38 -17.96
CA ASN A 26 20.00 8.67 -17.26
C ASN A 26 18.68 9.45 -17.22
N ASN A 27 17.65 8.98 -17.92
CA ASN A 27 16.29 9.55 -17.94
C ASN A 27 15.31 8.84 -16.98
N ILE A 28 15.78 7.90 -16.15
CA ILE A 28 14.96 7.16 -15.21
C ILE A 28 15.26 7.61 -13.78
N LEU A 29 14.19 7.85 -13.01
CA LEU A 29 14.21 8.02 -11.55
C LEU A 29 13.37 6.93 -10.90
N ILE A 30 13.87 6.37 -9.81
CA ILE A 30 13.13 5.42 -8.97
C ILE A 30 12.81 6.10 -7.65
N ILE A 31 11.56 6.00 -7.20
CA ILE A 31 11.11 6.55 -5.92
C ILE A 31 10.72 5.41 -5.00
N GLN A 32 11.30 5.37 -3.81
CA GLN A 32 10.96 4.44 -2.74
C GLN A 32 10.63 5.16 -1.44
N SER A 33 9.97 4.50 -0.50
CA SER A 33 9.62 5.08 0.80
C SER A 33 9.41 4.02 1.88
N LEU A 34 9.74 4.38 3.11
CA LEU A 34 9.44 3.59 4.30
C LEU A 34 8.01 3.76 4.82
N SER A 35 7.19 4.53 4.11
CA SER A 35 5.80 4.84 4.51
C SER A 35 4.90 3.61 4.62
N LYS A 36 5.18 2.55 3.86
CA LYS A 36 4.34 1.37 3.78
C LYS A 36 4.92 0.15 4.47
N THR A 37 6.24 0.06 4.54
CA THR A 37 6.96 -1.12 5.05
C THR A 37 7.42 -0.95 6.51
N ALA A 38 7.71 0.28 6.95
CA ALA A 38 8.18 0.57 8.29
C ALA A 38 7.21 1.41 9.15
N GLY A 39 5.99 1.66 8.66
CA GLY A 39 5.01 2.46 9.40
C GLY A 39 5.34 3.96 9.49
N LEU A 40 6.29 4.47 8.72
CA LEU A 40 6.81 5.83 8.82
C LEU A 40 6.08 6.85 7.94
N ALA A 41 4.85 6.56 7.52
CA ALA A 41 4.07 7.44 6.63
C ALA A 41 3.89 8.87 7.17
N GLY A 42 3.74 9.02 8.49
CA GLY A 42 3.59 10.33 9.17
C GLY A 42 4.85 11.19 9.15
N LEU A 43 6.02 10.59 8.97
CA LEU A 43 7.30 11.31 8.98
C LEU A 43 7.69 11.93 7.64
N ARG A 44 6.95 11.62 6.56
CA ARG A 44 7.10 12.24 5.24
C ARG A 44 8.51 12.08 4.64
N ILE A 45 9.09 10.89 4.73
CA ILE A 45 10.41 10.57 4.17
C ILE A 45 10.29 9.59 3.02
N GLY A 46 11.06 9.83 1.97
CA GLY A 46 11.23 8.96 0.80
C GLY A 46 12.62 9.09 0.22
N PHE A 47 12.92 8.26 -0.74
CA PHE A 47 14.22 8.18 -1.41
C PHE A 47 14.02 8.29 -2.91
N THR A 48 14.90 9.04 -3.58
CA THR A 48 14.95 9.12 -5.04
C THR A 48 16.31 8.62 -5.51
N PHE A 49 16.29 7.66 -6.39
CA PHE A 49 17.50 7.07 -7.01
C PHE A 49 17.52 7.44 -8.49
N GLY A 50 18.69 7.77 -9.02
CA GLY A 50 18.85 8.15 -10.42
C GLY A 50 20.28 8.49 -10.79
N ASN A 51 20.49 8.86 -12.05
CA ASN A 51 21.78 9.35 -12.52
C ASN A 51 22.24 10.57 -11.70
N LYS A 52 23.52 10.60 -11.35
CA LYS A 52 24.14 11.66 -10.52
C LYS A 52 23.83 13.07 -10.99
N ASN A 53 23.87 13.32 -12.30
CA ASN A 53 23.60 14.65 -12.84
C ASN A 53 22.15 15.07 -12.61
N VAL A 54 21.19 14.14 -12.79
CA VAL A 54 19.76 14.40 -12.55
C VAL A 54 19.51 14.65 -11.06
N ILE A 55 20.08 13.84 -10.17
CA ILE A 55 19.98 14.05 -8.71
C ILE A 55 20.58 15.40 -8.31
N ASN A 56 21.70 15.81 -8.91
CA ASN A 56 22.29 17.13 -8.66
C ASN A 56 21.36 18.28 -9.11
N TYR A 57 20.59 18.13 -10.21
CA TYR A 57 19.59 19.13 -10.61
C TYR A 57 18.42 19.18 -9.62
N ILE A 58 17.95 18.04 -9.14
CA ILE A 58 16.89 17.97 -8.10
C ILE A 58 17.38 18.69 -6.84
N ASN A 59 18.59 18.43 -6.37
CA ASN A 59 19.17 19.06 -5.18
C ASN A 59 19.29 20.58 -5.28
N LYS A 60 19.32 21.16 -6.48
CA LYS A 60 19.33 22.64 -6.63
C LYS A 60 17.97 23.30 -6.34
N VAL A 61 16.88 22.55 -6.43
CA VAL A 61 15.53 23.06 -6.22
C VAL A 61 14.90 22.55 -4.92
N THR A 62 15.55 21.62 -4.22
CA THR A 62 15.15 21.18 -2.88
C THR A 62 15.70 22.16 -1.83
N GLY A 63 14.94 22.35 -0.75
CA GLY A 63 15.37 23.22 0.35
C GLY A 63 16.42 22.57 1.26
N PRO A 64 17.12 23.35 2.07
CA PRO A 64 18.16 22.82 2.96
C PRO A 64 17.58 22.02 4.15
N TYR A 65 16.26 22.05 4.39
CA TYR A 65 15.59 21.42 5.52
C TYR A 65 14.36 20.60 5.10
N ASP A 66 14.39 20.01 3.93
CA ASP A 66 13.25 19.28 3.35
C ASP A 66 12.85 18.05 4.17
N VAL A 67 13.80 17.45 4.88
CA VAL A 67 13.55 16.26 5.72
C VAL A 67 13.81 16.61 7.18
N ASN A 68 12.81 16.39 8.04
CA ASN A 68 12.95 16.65 9.46
C ASN A 68 13.85 15.61 10.15
N SER A 69 14.53 16.03 11.24
CA SER A 69 15.51 15.21 11.96
C SER A 69 14.91 13.92 12.56
N PHE A 70 13.65 13.94 12.98
CA PHE A 70 12.97 12.75 13.48
C PHE A 70 12.79 11.71 12.37
N ALA A 71 12.43 12.17 11.15
CA ALA A 71 12.30 11.29 10.00
C ALA A 71 13.64 10.63 9.64
N ILE A 72 14.74 11.39 9.66
CA ILE A 72 16.08 10.87 9.38
C ILE A 72 16.47 9.81 10.41
N THR A 73 16.29 10.11 11.70
CA THR A 73 16.65 9.18 12.79
C THR A 73 15.83 7.90 12.72
N ALA A 74 14.51 8.01 12.52
CA ALA A 74 13.63 6.86 12.41
C ALA A 74 13.90 6.03 11.15
N ALA A 75 14.18 6.68 10.00
CA ALA A 75 14.53 5.98 8.78
C ALA A 75 15.84 5.20 8.92
N LEU A 76 16.88 5.79 9.53
CA LEU A 76 18.14 5.09 9.79
C LEU A 76 17.96 3.89 10.71
N ALA A 77 17.11 4.00 11.73
CA ALA A 77 16.77 2.87 12.61
C ALA A 77 16.05 1.76 11.84
N ALA A 78 15.02 2.11 11.05
CA ALA A 78 14.26 1.16 10.25
C ALA A 78 15.14 0.45 9.19
N LEU A 79 16.03 1.18 8.52
CA LEU A 79 16.94 0.59 7.54
C LEU A 79 17.97 -0.37 8.16
N LYS A 80 18.28 -0.20 9.45
CA LYS A 80 19.14 -1.13 10.18
C LYS A 80 18.40 -2.38 10.67
N ASP A 81 17.10 -2.31 10.82
CA ASP A 81 16.26 -3.43 11.26
C ASP A 81 15.47 -4.03 10.07
N GLN A 82 16.23 -4.60 9.12
CA GLN A 82 15.61 -5.28 7.97
C GLN A 82 14.72 -6.45 8.38
N SER A 83 15.06 -7.14 9.47
CA SER A 83 14.28 -8.28 9.95
C SER A 83 12.85 -7.88 10.33
N TYR A 84 12.66 -6.72 10.94
CA TYR A 84 11.32 -6.18 11.22
C TYR A 84 10.53 -5.94 9.94
N ILE A 85 11.14 -5.26 8.95
CA ILE A 85 10.52 -4.95 7.67
C ILE A 85 10.13 -6.25 6.93
N ASP A 86 11.05 -7.20 6.84
CA ASP A 86 10.83 -8.46 6.12
C ASP A 86 9.73 -9.30 6.76
N ASN A 87 9.72 -9.38 8.10
CA ASN A 87 8.67 -10.09 8.84
C ASN A 87 7.30 -9.44 8.64
N TYR A 88 7.22 -8.10 8.71
CA TYR A 88 5.99 -7.37 8.44
C TYR A 88 5.48 -7.61 7.00
N VAL A 89 6.37 -7.52 6.01
CA VAL A 89 6.02 -7.78 4.61
C VAL A 89 5.52 -9.21 4.42
N LEU A 90 6.18 -10.19 5.05
CA LEU A 90 5.78 -11.60 4.99
C LEU A 90 4.39 -11.81 5.61
N GLU A 91 4.12 -11.19 6.75
CA GLU A 91 2.82 -11.26 7.41
C GLU A 91 1.71 -10.70 6.51
N VAL A 92 1.92 -9.53 5.91
CA VAL A 92 0.97 -8.92 4.97
C VAL A 92 0.77 -9.81 3.74
N LYS A 93 1.82 -10.42 3.18
CA LYS A 93 1.70 -11.35 2.05
C LYS A 93 0.84 -12.56 2.40
N LYS A 94 1.07 -13.19 3.56
CA LYS A 94 0.26 -14.33 4.06
C LYS A 94 -1.20 -13.92 4.29
N ALA A 95 -1.43 -12.76 4.88
CA ALA A 95 -2.79 -12.24 5.10
C ALA A 95 -3.50 -11.92 3.77
N ARG A 96 -2.77 -11.39 2.79
CA ARG A 96 -3.26 -11.13 1.43
C ARG A 96 -3.70 -12.41 0.73
N GLU A 97 -2.87 -13.44 0.75
CA GLU A 97 -3.21 -14.75 0.15
C GLU A 97 -4.45 -15.34 0.79
N TRP A 98 -4.52 -15.30 2.12
CA TRP A 98 -5.67 -15.79 2.88
C TRP A 98 -6.97 -15.07 2.51
N ILE A 99 -6.97 -13.74 2.50
CA ILE A 99 -8.20 -12.98 2.18
C ILE A 99 -8.57 -13.09 0.70
N LEU A 100 -7.59 -13.13 -0.21
CA LEU A 100 -7.82 -13.40 -1.62
C LEU A 100 -8.53 -14.73 -1.83
N ASP A 101 -8.09 -15.79 -1.13
CA ASP A 101 -8.70 -17.10 -1.23
C ASP A 101 -10.17 -17.10 -0.76
N LYS A 102 -10.49 -16.34 0.30
CA LYS A 102 -11.87 -16.15 0.75
C LYS A 102 -12.75 -15.52 -0.33
N PHE A 103 -12.24 -14.54 -1.07
CA PHE A 103 -13.01 -13.90 -2.13
C PHE A 103 -13.17 -14.77 -3.39
N LYS A 104 -12.27 -15.71 -3.68
CA LYS A 104 -12.39 -16.64 -4.83
C LYS A 104 -13.68 -17.44 -4.82
N SER A 105 -14.19 -17.80 -3.64
CA SER A 105 -15.46 -18.53 -3.50
C SER A 105 -16.70 -17.65 -3.64
N THR A 106 -16.53 -16.33 -3.81
CA THR A 106 -17.61 -15.37 -3.95
C THR A 106 -17.74 -14.88 -5.39
N LYS A 107 -18.88 -14.26 -5.72
CA LYS A 107 -19.09 -13.55 -6.99
C LYS A 107 -18.74 -12.04 -6.87
N ILE A 108 -18.06 -11.65 -5.81
CA ILE A 108 -17.67 -10.25 -5.57
C ILE A 108 -16.46 -9.91 -6.43
N ARG A 109 -16.58 -8.84 -7.19
CA ARG A 109 -15.44 -8.28 -7.92
C ARG A 109 -14.43 -7.72 -6.92
N THR A 110 -13.18 -8.18 -7.04
CA THR A 110 -12.04 -7.70 -6.25
C THR A 110 -10.86 -7.40 -7.15
N HIS A 111 -9.96 -6.54 -6.68
CA HIS A 111 -8.70 -6.26 -7.37
C HIS A 111 -7.55 -6.19 -6.34
N PHE A 112 -6.54 -7.03 -6.55
CA PHE A 112 -5.31 -7.10 -5.75
C PHE A 112 -4.13 -6.70 -6.64
N SER A 113 -3.52 -5.56 -6.36
CA SER A 113 -2.46 -4.94 -7.17
C SER A 113 -1.04 -5.19 -6.65
N GLY A 114 -0.84 -6.20 -5.80
CA GLY A 114 0.49 -6.49 -5.22
C GLY A 114 0.87 -5.61 -4.02
N GLY A 115 0.15 -4.53 -3.72
CA GLY A 115 0.39 -3.69 -2.54
C GLY A 115 -0.16 -4.29 -1.25
N ASN A 116 -0.14 -3.51 -0.18
CA ASN A 116 -0.73 -3.84 1.11
C ASN A 116 -2.20 -3.43 1.22
N TYR A 117 -2.93 -3.48 0.12
CA TYR A 117 -4.37 -3.20 0.06
C TYR A 117 -5.01 -3.92 -1.12
N PHE A 118 -6.32 -3.97 -1.11
CA PHE A 118 -7.14 -4.45 -2.22
C PHE A 118 -8.41 -3.62 -2.37
N LEU A 119 -9.04 -3.73 -3.54
CA LEU A 119 -10.32 -3.11 -3.84
C LEU A 119 -11.42 -4.17 -3.86
N ILE A 120 -12.60 -3.79 -3.40
CA ILE A 120 -13.82 -4.59 -3.45
C ILE A 120 -14.92 -3.74 -4.08
N TRP A 121 -15.70 -4.32 -4.99
CA TRP A 121 -16.98 -3.77 -5.44
C TRP A 121 -18.10 -4.50 -4.70
N PRO A 122 -18.56 -3.97 -3.56
CA PRO A 122 -19.57 -4.62 -2.74
C PRO A 122 -20.92 -4.70 -3.46
N LYS A 123 -21.80 -5.60 -3.02
CA LYS A 123 -23.19 -5.67 -3.47
C LYS A 123 -24.01 -4.51 -2.90
N LYS A 124 -23.79 -4.21 -1.64
CA LYS A 124 -24.40 -3.10 -0.93
C LYS A 124 -23.83 -1.77 -1.40
N ASP A 125 -24.59 -0.68 -1.26
CA ASP A 125 -24.06 0.67 -1.47
C ASP A 125 -22.78 0.89 -0.63
N PRO A 126 -21.67 1.34 -1.22
CA PRO A 126 -20.41 1.52 -0.52
C PRO A 126 -20.50 2.44 0.71
N LYS A 127 -21.34 3.49 0.68
CA LYS A 127 -21.51 4.42 1.81
C LYS A 127 -22.15 3.73 3.00
N ILE A 128 -23.19 2.93 2.74
CA ILE A 128 -23.88 2.15 3.77
C ILE A 128 -22.93 1.13 4.38
N LEU A 129 -22.22 0.38 3.54
CA LEU A 129 -21.27 -0.63 4.02
C LEU A 129 -20.14 -0.02 4.85
N ILE A 130 -19.55 1.10 4.41
CA ILE A 130 -18.50 1.80 5.13
C ILE A 130 -18.98 2.25 6.51
N GLN A 131 -20.22 2.79 6.60
CA GLN A 131 -20.81 3.20 7.87
C GLN A 131 -20.99 1.99 8.81
N GLN A 132 -21.58 0.90 8.31
CA GLN A 132 -21.77 -0.31 9.10
C GLN A 132 -20.46 -0.96 9.56
N MET A 133 -19.44 -0.96 8.70
CA MET A 133 -18.09 -1.42 9.08
C MET A 133 -17.47 -0.53 10.16
N ARG A 134 -17.64 0.79 10.07
CA ARG A 134 -17.17 1.73 11.10
C ARG A 134 -17.80 1.46 12.45
N GLU A 135 -19.09 1.12 12.51
CA GLU A 135 -19.78 0.75 13.74
C GLU A 135 -19.23 -0.53 14.37
N LYS A 136 -18.58 -1.37 13.57
CA LYS A 136 -17.82 -2.55 14.02
C LYS A 136 -16.36 -2.25 14.34
N GLY A 137 -15.92 -0.99 14.30
CA GLY A 137 -14.54 -0.59 14.53
C GLY A 137 -13.60 -0.82 13.34
N ILE A 138 -14.14 -1.10 12.14
CA ILE A 138 -13.36 -1.35 10.92
C ILE A 138 -13.40 -0.11 10.03
N LEU A 139 -12.24 0.53 9.86
CA LEU A 139 -12.11 1.71 9.02
C LEU A 139 -11.63 1.32 7.61
N ILE A 140 -12.50 1.53 6.63
CA ILE A 140 -12.24 1.29 5.21
C ILE A 140 -12.49 2.57 4.41
N ARG A 141 -11.90 2.66 3.20
CA ARG A 141 -11.92 3.89 2.42
C ARG A 141 -12.84 3.78 1.20
N SER A 142 -13.74 4.76 1.01
CA SER A 142 -14.46 4.96 -0.25
C SER A 142 -13.53 5.37 -1.38
N MET A 143 -13.78 4.84 -2.57
CA MET A 143 -13.13 5.24 -3.82
C MET A 143 -14.08 6.03 -4.73
N GLU A 144 -15.21 6.51 -4.23
CA GLU A 144 -16.31 7.14 -4.98
C GLU A 144 -15.84 8.26 -5.92
N ASN A 145 -14.84 9.06 -5.50
CA ASN A 145 -14.33 10.18 -6.29
C ASN A 145 -13.29 9.76 -7.36
N LYS A 146 -13.13 8.47 -7.62
CA LYS A 146 -12.20 7.93 -8.62
C LYS A 146 -12.96 7.41 -9.83
N LYS A 147 -12.76 8.03 -11.00
CA LYS A 147 -13.52 7.82 -12.23
C LYS A 147 -13.72 6.33 -12.58
N ASP A 148 -12.63 5.53 -12.55
CA ASP A 148 -12.67 4.16 -13.06
C ASP A 148 -12.99 3.10 -11.98
N ILE A 149 -12.95 3.49 -10.69
CA ILE A 149 -13.11 2.59 -9.55
C ILE A 149 -14.12 3.11 -8.52
N GLY A 150 -14.93 4.09 -8.89
CA GLY A 150 -15.77 4.89 -7.98
C GLY A 150 -16.74 4.13 -7.11
N LYS A 151 -17.23 2.97 -7.52
CA LYS A 151 -18.14 2.13 -6.70
C LYS A 151 -17.40 1.11 -5.83
N SER A 152 -16.08 1.23 -5.72
CA SER A 152 -15.29 0.33 -4.89
C SER A 152 -14.97 0.93 -3.52
N ILE A 153 -14.59 0.05 -2.62
CA ILE A 153 -13.98 0.36 -1.33
C ILE A 153 -12.55 -0.17 -1.32
N ARG A 154 -11.64 0.56 -0.67
CA ARG A 154 -10.26 0.13 -0.45
C ARG A 154 -10.08 -0.36 0.98
N VAL A 155 -9.57 -1.57 1.11
CA VAL A 155 -9.25 -2.21 2.38
C VAL A 155 -7.74 -2.37 2.47
N SER A 156 -7.13 -1.85 3.54
CA SER A 156 -5.72 -2.12 3.83
C SER A 156 -5.57 -3.52 4.42
N ILE A 157 -4.53 -4.22 4.02
CA ILE A 157 -4.20 -5.54 4.54
C ILE A 157 -3.35 -5.34 5.79
N GLY A 158 -3.84 -5.84 6.91
CA GLY A 158 -3.12 -5.90 8.18
C GLY A 158 -2.64 -7.31 8.50
N THR A 159 -2.67 -7.67 9.78
CA THR A 159 -2.37 -9.03 10.21
C THR A 159 -3.46 -10.02 9.75
N LYS A 160 -3.15 -11.31 9.81
CA LYS A 160 -4.14 -12.34 9.47
C LYS A 160 -5.37 -12.26 10.37
N GLU A 161 -5.21 -11.99 11.65
CA GLU A 161 -6.29 -11.82 12.63
C GLU A 161 -7.19 -10.64 12.26
N GLN A 162 -6.61 -9.52 11.86
CA GLN A 162 -7.36 -8.35 11.39
C GLN A 162 -8.13 -8.66 10.10
N MET A 163 -7.57 -9.44 9.18
CA MET A 163 -8.27 -9.86 7.96
C MET A 163 -9.38 -10.87 8.26
N ILE A 164 -9.21 -11.75 9.25
CA ILE A 164 -10.30 -12.63 9.74
C ILE A 164 -11.43 -11.79 10.30
N PHE A 165 -11.13 -10.83 11.18
CA PHE A 165 -12.15 -9.95 11.76
C PHE A 165 -12.88 -9.12 10.70
N PHE A 166 -12.14 -8.58 9.73
CA PHE A 166 -12.73 -7.90 8.56
C PHE A 166 -13.68 -8.84 7.80
N TRP A 167 -13.21 -10.03 7.44
CA TRP A 167 -13.97 -11.01 6.65
C TRP A 167 -15.26 -11.45 7.33
N ASP A 168 -15.21 -11.72 8.64
CA ASP A 168 -16.36 -12.17 9.39
C ASP A 168 -17.48 -11.12 9.43
N ASN A 169 -17.10 -9.85 9.59
CA ASN A 169 -18.08 -8.75 9.51
C ASN A 169 -18.56 -8.50 8.06
N TYR A 170 -17.65 -8.56 7.07
CA TYR A 170 -18.01 -8.36 5.67
C TYR A 170 -19.01 -9.41 5.18
N LYS A 171 -18.84 -10.68 5.55
CA LYS A 171 -19.79 -11.75 5.21
C LYS A 171 -21.21 -11.41 5.69
N VAL A 172 -21.34 -11.00 6.92
CA VAL A 172 -22.64 -10.67 7.53
C VAL A 172 -23.26 -9.45 6.87
N LEU A 173 -22.46 -8.43 6.59
CA LEU A 173 -22.97 -7.14 6.13
C LEU A 173 -23.26 -7.10 4.62
N ASP A 174 -22.51 -7.82 3.80
CA ASP A 174 -22.61 -7.70 2.33
C ASP A 174 -22.95 -9.02 1.61
N LEU A 175 -22.55 -10.18 2.17
CA LEU A 175 -22.82 -11.47 1.54
C LEU A 175 -24.11 -12.15 2.01
N SER A 176 -24.53 -11.94 3.26
CA SER A 176 -25.72 -12.57 3.84
C SER A 176 -27.04 -12.10 3.25
N LEU A 177 -27.04 -11.13 2.34
CA LEU A 177 -28.23 -10.65 1.63
C LEU A 177 -28.79 -11.64 0.58
N ILE A 178 -28.32 -12.90 0.56
CA ILE A 178 -28.71 -13.90 -0.44
C ILE A 178 -29.81 -14.85 0.06
N HIS A 179 -30.34 -14.66 1.26
CA HIS A 179 -31.44 -15.46 1.78
C HIS A 179 -32.66 -14.60 2.17
N ILE A 180 -33.26 -13.94 1.18
CA ILE A 180 -34.69 -13.55 1.22
C ILE A 180 -35.25 -13.79 -0.18
#